data_a47ba01ec134d78175ab403ff703c9a9
#
_entry.id   a47ba01ec134d78175ab403ff703c9a9
#
_cell.length_a   1.000
_cell.length_b   1.000
_cell.length_c   1.000
_cell.angle_alpha   90.00
_cell.angle_beta   90.00
_cell.angle_gamma   90.00
#
_symmetry.space_group_name_H-M   'P 1'
#
loop_
_entity.id
_entity.type
_entity.pdbx_description
1 polymer ?
#
loop_
_entity_poly.entity_id
_entity_poly.type
_entity_poly.pdbx_seq_one_letter_code
_entity_poly.pdbx_strand_id
1 'polypeptide(L)'
;MKVQLLKIPSHLIVAGSSWLSKIIIAGVQLASISYLISILGEEKYAIFSLLTGLLVWCSAVDFGIGTGLQNYISECRAKNKSYDAYIKSALHLSFIAIIFFIALFYIFSGVISAKYLSSFHEILQDKTRMLFFTSCLVFSSIGIGAIAYKILFAELVGWKANLLNALSYMIGMLGLLYIYYRGISVDIKLSLIVLYLPVGMISLCYIVYRYIKLYHVKTTKSHYIAILRRSSGFFLFTLLSIVVLQTDYMVISQRLTPADIVQYTVTMKIFGLVFFIYTAILQALWPICAEL
;
A
#
# COMPACT_ATOMS: atom_id res chain seq x y z
N MET A 1 13.27 46.54 -8.60
CA MET A 1 12.52 45.55 -9.37
C MET A 1 12.48 44.25 -8.57
N LYS A 2 11.39 43.99 -7.78
CA LYS A 2 11.25 42.75 -7.04
C LYS A 2 10.91 41.66 -8.04
N VAL A 3 11.81 40.69 -8.24
CA VAL A 3 11.54 39.48 -9.00
C VAL A 3 10.40 38.74 -8.29
N GLN A 4 9.17 38.81 -8.82
CA GLN A 4 8.09 37.93 -8.42
C GLN A 4 8.50 36.52 -8.84
N LEU A 5 9.07 35.78 -7.88
CA LEU A 5 9.21 34.31 -8.04
C LEU A 5 7.83 33.76 -8.38
N LEU A 6 7.65 33.31 -9.61
CA LEU A 6 6.46 32.59 -10.09
C LEU A 6 6.18 31.46 -9.09
N LYS A 7 5.17 31.64 -8.24
CA LYS A 7 4.72 30.56 -7.34
C LYS A 7 4.18 29.43 -8.21
N ILE A 8 4.98 28.36 -8.32
CA ILE A 8 4.55 27.14 -9.04
C ILE A 8 3.24 26.65 -8.39
N PRO A 9 2.17 26.45 -9.15
CA PRO A 9 0.91 25.93 -8.63
C PRO A 9 1.10 24.60 -7.89
N SER A 10 0.42 24.44 -6.77
CA SER A 10 0.58 23.25 -5.90
C SER A 10 0.34 21.91 -6.64
N HIS A 11 -0.59 21.89 -7.59
CA HIS A 11 -0.87 20.69 -8.39
C HIS A 11 0.30 20.28 -9.29
N LEU A 12 1.08 21.24 -9.82
CA LEU A 12 2.28 20.91 -10.61
C LEU A 12 3.40 20.34 -9.73
N ILE A 13 3.56 20.85 -8.50
CA ILE A 13 4.52 20.30 -7.53
C ILE A 13 4.11 18.86 -7.16
N VAL A 14 2.81 18.62 -6.93
CA VAL A 14 2.29 17.29 -6.62
C VAL A 14 2.48 16.35 -7.81
N ALA A 15 2.17 16.78 -9.03
CA ALA A 15 2.36 15.97 -10.23
C ALA A 15 3.84 15.61 -10.45
N GLY A 16 4.74 16.61 -10.41
CA GLY A 16 6.17 16.38 -10.58
C GLY A 16 6.77 15.46 -9.52
N SER A 17 6.41 15.68 -8.24
CA SER A 17 6.85 14.79 -7.15
C SER A 17 6.26 13.38 -7.28
N SER A 18 5.04 13.23 -7.80
CA SER A 18 4.42 11.92 -8.04
C SER A 18 5.20 11.13 -9.10
N TRP A 19 5.57 11.78 -10.21
CA TRP A 19 6.38 11.15 -11.24
C TRP A 19 7.73 10.69 -10.70
N LEU A 20 8.45 11.59 -10.00
CA LEU A 20 9.75 11.27 -9.42
C LEU A 20 9.65 10.10 -8.42
N SER A 21 8.68 10.15 -7.52
CA SER A 21 8.43 9.08 -6.56
C SER A 21 8.16 7.75 -7.26
N LYS A 22 7.33 7.74 -8.30
CA LYS A 22 7.00 6.52 -9.04
C LYS A 22 8.19 5.95 -9.80
N ILE A 23 9.03 6.79 -10.39
CA ILE A 23 10.28 6.36 -11.04
C ILE A 23 11.21 5.69 -10.01
N ILE A 24 11.38 6.30 -8.84
CA ILE A 24 12.19 5.72 -7.76
C ILE A 24 11.62 4.36 -7.32
N ILE A 25 10.32 4.29 -7.05
CA ILE A 25 9.66 3.05 -6.60
C ILE A 25 9.78 1.96 -7.66
N ALA A 26 9.54 2.29 -8.92
CA ALA A 26 9.69 1.35 -10.04
C ALA A 26 11.15 0.85 -10.16
N GLY A 27 12.13 1.75 -10.04
CA GLY A 27 13.55 1.39 -10.03
C GLY A 27 13.88 0.44 -8.88
N VAL A 28 13.40 0.71 -7.66
CA VAL A 28 13.56 -0.18 -6.51
C VAL A 28 12.92 -1.54 -6.76
N GLN A 29 11.68 -1.56 -7.28
CA GLN A 29 10.96 -2.81 -7.54
C GLN A 29 11.66 -3.68 -8.60
N LEU A 30 12.18 -3.09 -9.67
CA LEU A 30 12.91 -3.83 -10.70
C LEU A 30 14.29 -4.29 -10.21
N ALA A 31 15.04 -3.38 -9.57
CA ALA A 31 16.37 -3.73 -9.04
C ALA A 31 16.27 -4.83 -7.96
N SER A 32 15.26 -4.79 -7.11
CA SER A 32 15.08 -5.81 -6.05
C SER A 32 14.91 -7.22 -6.59
N ILE A 33 14.45 -7.42 -7.83
CA ILE A 33 14.26 -8.74 -8.44
C ILE A 33 15.58 -9.51 -8.48
N SER A 34 16.62 -8.91 -9.07
CA SER A 34 17.93 -9.55 -9.23
C SER A 34 18.56 -9.88 -7.88
N TYR A 35 18.49 -8.98 -6.90
CA TYR A 35 19.02 -9.22 -5.56
C TYR A 35 18.23 -10.30 -4.82
N LEU A 36 16.90 -10.31 -4.91
CA LEU A 36 16.07 -11.33 -4.27
C LEU A 36 16.29 -12.72 -4.88
N ILE A 37 16.41 -12.83 -6.20
CA ILE A 37 16.72 -14.11 -6.84
C ILE A 37 18.11 -14.60 -6.40
N SER A 38 19.10 -13.71 -6.32
CA SER A 38 20.45 -14.05 -5.86
C SER A 38 20.48 -14.51 -4.40
N ILE A 39 19.67 -13.91 -3.51
CA ILE A 39 19.62 -14.23 -2.08
C ILE A 39 18.79 -15.48 -1.80
N LEU A 40 17.61 -15.59 -2.42
CA LEU A 40 16.61 -16.63 -2.12
C LEU A 40 16.71 -17.85 -3.02
N GLY A 41 17.25 -17.69 -4.24
CA GLY A 41 17.07 -18.64 -5.32
C GLY A 41 15.71 -18.50 -6.01
N GLU A 42 15.59 -19.11 -7.19
CA GLU A 42 14.42 -18.95 -8.07
C GLU A 42 13.11 -19.46 -7.44
N GLU A 43 13.13 -20.65 -6.85
CA GLU A 43 11.94 -21.25 -6.24
C GLU A 43 11.37 -20.44 -5.07
N LYS A 44 12.23 -20.00 -4.15
CA LYS A 44 11.80 -19.16 -3.03
C LYS A 44 11.39 -17.76 -3.48
N TYR A 45 12.00 -17.25 -4.56
CA TYR A 45 11.59 -15.98 -5.17
C TYR A 45 10.21 -16.11 -5.81
N ALA A 46 9.85 -17.25 -6.41
CA ALA A 46 8.50 -17.50 -6.90
C ALA A 46 7.46 -17.38 -5.78
N ILE A 47 7.73 -18.00 -4.61
CA ILE A 47 6.88 -17.87 -3.42
C ILE A 47 6.79 -16.41 -2.95
N PHE A 48 7.92 -15.72 -2.86
CA PHE A 48 7.98 -14.29 -2.52
C PHE A 48 7.10 -13.46 -3.47
N SER A 49 7.19 -13.70 -4.76
CA SER A 49 6.43 -13.00 -5.80
C SER A 49 4.91 -13.23 -5.67
N LEU A 50 4.48 -14.47 -5.42
CA LEU A 50 3.08 -14.78 -5.14
C LEU A 50 2.58 -14.05 -3.89
N LEU A 51 3.35 -14.08 -2.81
CA LEU A 51 2.98 -13.38 -1.58
C LEU A 51 2.86 -11.86 -1.80
N THR A 52 3.68 -11.26 -2.67
CA THR A 52 3.52 -9.83 -3.01
C THR A 52 2.20 -9.52 -3.70
N GLY A 53 1.58 -10.48 -4.39
CA GLY A 53 0.22 -10.34 -4.92
C GLY A 53 -0.82 -10.07 -3.84
N LEU A 54 -0.61 -10.55 -2.60
CA LEU A 54 -1.49 -10.26 -1.46
C LEU A 54 -1.52 -8.77 -1.08
N LEU A 55 -0.54 -7.96 -1.50
CA LEU A 55 -0.53 -6.53 -1.26
C LEU A 55 -1.80 -5.85 -1.79
N VAL A 56 -2.26 -6.27 -2.96
CA VAL A 56 -3.49 -5.73 -3.58
C VAL A 56 -4.72 -6.13 -2.77
N TRP A 57 -4.80 -7.39 -2.30
CA TRP A 57 -5.87 -7.84 -1.40
C TRP A 57 -5.87 -7.09 -0.08
N CYS A 58 -4.70 -6.89 0.51
CA CYS A 58 -4.56 -6.16 1.75
C CYS A 58 -4.83 -4.65 1.60
N SER A 59 -4.88 -4.09 0.38
CA SER A 59 -5.29 -2.71 0.16
C SER A 59 -6.76 -2.46 0.50
N ALA A 60 -7.61 -3.51 0.51
CA ALA A 60 -9.01 -3.40 0.91
C ALA A 60 -9.23 -3.30 2.44
N VAL A 61 -8.17 -3.49 3.23
CA VAL A 61 -8.20 -3.47 4.71
C VAL A 61 -8.70 -2.12 5.27
N ASP A 62 -8.58 -1.04 4.51
CA ASP A 62 -9.10 0.26 4.90
C ASP A 62 -10.62 0.43 4.69
N PHE A 63 -11.33 -0.58 4.14
CA PHE A 63 -12.76 -0.50 3.81
C PHE A 63 -13.15 0.72 2.97
N GLY A 64 -12.24 1.24 2.15
CA GLY A 64 -12.47 2.46 1.36
C GLY A 64 -12.49 3.75 2.20
N ILE A 65 -12.13 3.67 3.49
CA ILE A 65 -12.13 4.79 4.43
C ILE A 65 -11.22 5.91 3.92
N GLY A 66 -10.04 5.57 3.44
CA GLY A 66 -9.09 6.54 2.91
C GLY A 66 -9.65 7.36 1.76
N THR A 67 -10.28 6.72 0.78
CA THR A 67 -10.88 7.40 -0.39
C THR A 67 -12.12 8.21 -0.01
N GLY A 68 -12.98 7.66 0.86
CA GLY A 68 -14.12 8.38 1.40
C GLY A 68 -13.70 9.63 2.18
N LEU A 69 -12.69 9.52 3.02
CA LEU A 69 -12.12 10.62 3.79
C LEU A 69 -11.49 11.68 2.88
N GLN A 70 -10.73 11.27 1.85
CA GLN A 70 -10.12 12.19 0.88
C GLN A 70 -11.16 13.12 0.26
N ASN A 71 -12.30 12.58 -0.18
CA ASN A 71 -13.39 13.38 -0.74
C ASN A 71 -14.01 14.32 0.31
N TYR A 72 -14.23 13.87 1.55
CA TYR A 72 -14.74 14.75 2.61
C TYR A 72 -13.79 15.92 2.91
N ILE A 73 -12.50 15.67 2.99
CA ILE A 73 -11.51 16.73 3.21
C ILE A 73 -11.57 17.75 2.07
N SER A 74 -11.56 17.29 0.80
CA SER A 74 -11.62 18.17 -0.38
C SER A 74 -12.90 19.03 -0.37
N GLU A 75 -14.07 18.43 -0.13
CA GLU A 75 -15.35 19.18 -0.04
C GLU A 75 -15.39 20.17 1.14
N CYS A 76 -14.86 19.79 2.30
CA CYS A 76 -14.79 20.70 3.45
C CYS A 76 -13.86 21.88 3.16
N ARG A 77 -12.73 21.64 2.49
CA ARG A 77 -11.81 22.69 2.09
C ARG A 77 -12.45 23.65 1.08
N ALA A 78 -13.14 23.15 0.05
CA ALA A 78 -13.85 23.98 -0.91
C ALA A 78 -14.91 24.88 -0.23
N LYS A 79 -15.52 24.37 0.85
CA LYS A 79 -16.53 25.11 1.65
C LYS A 79 -15.97 25.87 2.84
N ASN A 80 -14.63 25.95 2.99
CA ASN A 80 -13.95 26.55 4.15
C ASN A 80 -14.43 26.01 5.51
N LYS A 81 -14.77 24.69 5.59
CA LYS A 81 -15.20 24.02 6.80
C LYS A 81 -14.08 23.19 7.42
N SER A 82 -14.10 23.05 8.76
CA SER A 82 -13.16 22.15 9.44
C SER A 82 -13.48 20.68 9.11
N TYR A 83 -12.46 19.89 8.91
CA TYR A 83 -12.52 18.46 8.61
C TYR A 83 -11.81 17.57 9.65
N ASP A 84 -11.28 18.16 10.71
CA ASP A 84 -10.51 17.46 11.74
C ASP A 84 -11.29 16.34 12.43
N ALA A 85 -12.59 16.57 12.70
CA ALA A 85 -13.45 15.55 13.29
C ALA A 85 -13.66 14.35 12.36
N TYR A 86 -13.72 14.57 11.03
CA TYR A 86 -13.80 13.49 10.05
C TYR A 86 -12.50 12.70 9.98
N ILE A 87 -11.33 13.36 10.02
CA ILE A 87 -10.03 12.67 10.08
C ILE A 87 -9.98 11.79 11.33
N LYS A 88 -10.25 12.33 12.50
CA LYS A 88 -10.22 11.57 13.76
C LYS A 88 -11.18 10.38 13.73
N SER A 89 -12.40 10.56 13.23
CA SER A 89 -13.39 9.48 13.11
C SER A 89 -12.93 8.39 12.14
N ALA A 90 -12.34 8.77 11.01
CA ALA A 90 -11.79 7.82 10.05
C ALA A 90 -10.62 7.02 10.64
N LEU A 91 -9.72 7.66 11.39
CA LEU A 91 -8.60 6.96 12.06
C LEU A 91 -9.09 5.97 13.13
N HIS A 92 -10.15 6.30 13.89
CA HIS A 92 -10.79 5.34 14.80
C HIS A 92 -11.34 4.12 14.06
N LEU A 93 -12.09 4.35 12.97
CA LEU A 93 -12.66 3.28 12.15
C LEU A 93 -11.55 2.40 11.54
N SER A 94 -10.46 3.01 11.09
CA SER A 94 -9.32 2.28 10.54
C SER A 94 -8.60 1.43 11.59
N PHE A 95 -8.53 1.91 12.83
CA PHE A 95 -8.00 1.11 13.94
C PHE A 95 -8.87 -0.12 14.24
N ILE A 96 -10.19 0.03 14.20
CA ILE A 96 -11.13 -1.11 14.33
C ILE A 96 -10.96 -2.06 13.14
N ALA A 97 -10.85 -1.52 11.93
CA ALA A 97 -10.69 -2.29 10.71
C ALA A 97 -9.43 -3.17 10.74
N ILE A 98 -8.27 -2.64 11.18
CA ILE A 98 -7.03 -3.41 11.24
C ILE A 98 -7.13 -4.55 12.25
N ILE A 99 -7.74 -4.31 13.44
CA ILE A 99 -7.95 -5.36 14.44
C ILE A 99 -8.84 -6.48 13.86
N PHE A 100 -9.91 -6.11 13.18
CA PHE A 100 -10.82 -7.07 12.53
C PHE A 100 -10.08 -7.92 11.49
N PHE A 101 -9.28 -7.30 10.61
CA PHE A 101 -8.53 -8.02 9.58
C PHE A 101 -7.41 -8.88 10.15
N ILE A 102 -6.71 -8.44 11.20
CA ILE A 102 -5.71 -9.26 11.88
C ILE A 102 -6.36 -10.53 12.44
N ALA A 103 -7.53 -10.40 13.10
CA ALA A 103 -8.27 -11.54 13.60
C ALA A 103 -8.72 -12.48 12.46
N LEU A 104 -9.27 -11.91 11.39
CA LEU A 104 -9.71 -12.66 10.20
C LEU A 104 -8.55 -13.44 9.57
N PHE A 105 -7.41 -12.78 9.31
CA PHE A 105 -6.23 -13.43 8.74
C PHE A 105 -5.65 -14.48 9.69
N TYR A 106 -5.64 -14.25 10.99
CA TYR A 106 -5.19 -15.26 11.96
C TYR A 106 -6.05 -16.53 11.91
N ILE A 107 -7.38 -16.39 11.91
CA ILE A 107 -8.32 -17.51 11.87
C ILE A 107 -8.19 -18.28 10.56
N PHE A 108 -8.18 -17.58 9.42
CA PHE A 108 -8.24 -18.23 8.11
C PHE A 108 -6.86 -18.50 7.49
N SER A 109 -5.76 -18.04 8.11
CA SER A 109 -4.40 -18.19 7.56
C SER A 109 -4.03 -19.62 7.22
N GLY A 110 -4.44 -20.60 8.03
CA GLY A 110 -4.14 -22.02 7.78
C GLY A 110 -4.81 -22.55 6.50
N VAL A 111 -6.11 -22.28 6.34
CA VAL A 111 -6.89 -22.77 5.21
C VAL A 111 -6.48 -22.06 3.91
N ILE A 112 -6.35 -20.73 3.97
CA ILE A 112 -6.01 -19.93 2.78
C ILE A 112 -4.59 -20.24 2.33
N SER A 113 -3.62 -20.29 3.27
CA SER A 113 -2.21 -20.55 2.92
C SER A 113 -2.01 -21.93 2.31
N ALA A 114 -2.66 -22.97 2.85
CA ALA A 114 -2.59 -24.33 2.33
C ALA A 114 -3.07 -24.40 0.87
N LYS A 115 -4.10 -23.62 0.51
CA LYS A 115 -4.62 -23.57 -0.85
C LYS A 115 -3.82 -22.64 -1.76
N TYR A 116 -3.44 -21.45 -1.28
CA TYR A 116 -2.73 -20.44 -2.07
C TYR A 116 -1.28 -20.81 -2.38
N LEU A 117 -0.62 -21.56 -1.48
CA LEU A 117 0.76 -22.02 -1.62
C LEU A 117 0.85 -23.55 -1.81
N SER A 118 -0.21 -24.17 -2.32
CA SER A 118 -0.28 -25.64 -2.48
C SER A 118 0.84 -26.22 -3.35
N SER A 119 1.23 -25.52 -4.42
CA SER A 119 2.32 -25.93 -5.31
C SER A 119 3.73 -25.88 -4.67
N PHE A 120 3.86 -25.29 -3.49
CA PHE A 120 5.14 -25.09 -2.79
C PHE A 120 5.18 -25.80 -1.43
N HIS A 121 4.28 -26.74 -1.18
CA HIS A 121 4.16 -27.42 0.12
C HIS A 121 5.45 -28.11 0.54
N GLU A 122 6.15 -28.76 -0.41
CA GLU A 122 7.42 -29.46 -0.16
C GLU A 122 8.54 -28.50 0.30
N ILE A 123 8.58 -27.27 -0.23
CA ILE A 123 9.60 -26.27 0.08
C ILE A 123 9.33 -25.60 1.43
N LEU A 124 8.06 -25.33 1.74
CA LEU A 124 7.65 -24.55 2.92
C LEU A 124 7.39 -25.37 4.17
N GLN A 125 7.03 -26.65 4.01
CA GLN A 125 6.65 -27.55 5.11
C GLN A 125 5.65 -26.86 6.06
N ASP A 126 5.86 -26.93 7.37
CA ASP A 126 4.97 -26.36 8.39
C ASP A 126 5.02 -24.82 8.52
N LYS A 127 5.90 -24.15 7.78
CA LYS A 127 6.07 -22.67 7.87
C LYS A 127 5.08 -21.87 7.05
N THR A 128 4.28 -22.52 6.21
CA THR A 128 3.35 -21.90 5.25
C THR A 128 2.38 -20.94 5.92
N ARG A 129 1.74 -21.35 7.00
CA ARG A 129 0.78 -20.54 7.76
C ARG A 129 1.41 -19.27 8.34
N MET A 130 2.58 -19.41 8.97
CA MET A 130 3.26 -18.28 9.61
C MET A 130 3.77 -17.28 8.58
N LEU A 131 4.29 -17.76 7.47
CA LEU A 131 4.76 -16.93 6.36
C LEU A 131 3.60 -16.12 5.76
N PHE A 132 2.48 -16.79 5.43
CA PHE A 132 1.28 -16.14 4.92
C PHE A 132 0.73 -15.07 5.87
N PHE A 133 0.57 -15.42 7.15
CA PHE A 133 0.07 -14.49 8.16
C PHE A 133 0.97 -13.27 8.33
N THR A 134 2.30 -13.46 8.38
CA THR A 134 3.27 -12.36 8.45
C THR A 134 3.16 -11.44 7.22
N SER A 135 3.01 -12.01 6.03
CA SER A 135 2.83 -11.25 4.78
C SER A 135 1.55 -10.40 4.84
N CYS A 136 0.44 -10.99 5.30
CA CYS A 136 -0.82 -10.27 5.49
C CYS A 136 -0.68 -9.11 6.50
N LEU A 137 0.05 -9.30 7.61
CA LEU A 137 0.30 -8.24 8.59
C LEU A 137 1.09 -7.07 7.98
N VAL A 138 2.21 -7.38 7.31
CA VAL A 138 3.05 -6.36 6.66
C VAL A 138 2.25 -5.60 5.61
N PHE A 139 1.51 -6.28 4.74
CA PHE A 139 0.74 -5.63 3.69
C PHE A 139 -0.49 -4.89 4.21
N SER A 140 -1.13 -5.38 5.28
CA SER A 140 -2.22 -4.63 5.95
C SER A 140 -1.72 -3.33 6.55
N SER A 141 -0.49 -3.30 7.08
CA SER A 141 0.12 -2.05 7.56
C SER A 141 0.28 -1.01 6.43
N ILE A 142 0.59 -1.46 5.22
CA ILE A 142 0.65 -0.61 4.01
C ILE A 142 -0.75 -0.15 3.61
N GLY A 143 -1.73 -1.06 3.58
CA GLY A 143 -3.13 -0.74 3.22
C GLY A 143 -3.73 0.34 4.13
N ILE A 144 -3.63 0.17 5.45
CA ILE A 144 -4.07 1.20 6.42
C ILE A 144 -3.21 2.46 6.31
N GLY A 145 -1.90 2.30 6.15
CA GLY A 145 -0.98 3.41 6.00
C GLY A 145 -1.29 4.31 4.79
N ALA A 146 -1.91 3.77 3.75
CA ALA A 146 -2.34 4.53 2.58
C ALA A 146 -3.32 5.67 2.92
N ILE A 147 -4.05 5.58 4.04
CA ILE A 147 -4.93 6.67 4.53
C ILE A 147 -4.11 7.95 4.81
N ALA A 148 -2.89 7.82 5.32
CA ALA A 148 -1.98 8.95 5.53
C ALA A 148 -1.76 9.73 4.22
N TYR A 149 -1.50 9.01 3.13
CA TYR A 149 -1.27 9.62 1.82
C TYR A 149 -2.54 10.26 1.26
N LYS A 150 -3.71 9.63 1.46
CA LYS A 150 -5.01 10.20 1.07
C LYS A 150 -5.29 11.53 1.78
N ILE A 151 -4.98 11.64 3.07
CA ILE A 151 -5.08 12.90 3.83
C ILE A 151 -4.16 13.96 3.22
N LEU A 152 -2.88 13.63 2.98
CA LEU A 152 -1.90 14.57 2.42
C LEU A 152 -2.28 15.05 1.01
N PHE A 153 -2.81 14.15 0.17
CA PHE A 153 -3.32 14.54 -1.16
C PHE A 153 -4.52 15.48 -1.06
N ALA A 154 -5.49 15.16 -0.19
CA ALA A 154 -6.67 16.00 0.02
C ALA A 154 -6.32 17.39 0.61
N GLU A 155 -5.27 17.48 1.40
CA GLU A 155 -4.74 18.75 1.93
C GLU A 155 -3.87 19.52 0.92
N LEU A 156 -3.76 19.07 -0.35
CA LEU A 156 -2.92 19.61 -1.43
C LEU A 156 -1.41 19.68 -1.09
N VAL A 157 -0.98 18.89 -0.12
CA VAL A 157 0.43 18.68 0.21
C VAL A 157 0.90 17.26 -0.20
N GLY A 158 0.33 16.72 -1.26
CA GLY A 158 0.60 15.38 -1.78
C GLY A 158 2.08 15.12 -2.12
N TRP A 159 2.88 16.18 -2.35
CA TRP A 159 4.32 16.02 -2.52
C TRP A 159 5.00 15.37 -1.29
N LYS A 160 4.48 15.63 -0.08
CA LYS A 160 4.96 14.96 1.15
C LYS A 160 4.63 13.47 1.13
N ALA A 161 3.43 13.11 0.68
CA ALA A 161 3.04 11.71 0.51
C ALA A 161 3.98 10.99 -0.45
N ASN A 162 4.26 11.61 -1.60
CA ASN A 162 5.16 11.07 -2.61
C ASN A 162 6.59 10.89 -2.07
N LEU A 163 7.11 11.89 -1.34
CA LEU A 163 8.43 11.83 -0.73
C LEU A 163 8.52 10.71 0.32
N LEU A 164 7.56 10.65 1.25
CA LEU A 164 7.53 9.62 2.30
C LEU A 164 7.45 8.22 1.69
N ASN A 165 6.63 8.05 0.65
CA ASN A 165 6.50 6.77 -0.03
C ASN A 165 7.80 6.36 -0.74
N ALA A 166 8.44 7.26 -1.49
CA ALA A 166 9.73 6.98 -2.13
C ALA A 166 10.82 6.63 -1.12
N LEU A 167 10.94 7.42 -0.04
CA LEU A 167 11.91 7.16 1.04
C LEU A 167 11.71 5.79 1.69
N SER A 168 10.46 5.38 1.91
CA SER A 168 10.16 4.09 2.53
C SER A 168 10.63 2.91 1.66
N TYR A 169 10.42 2.96 0.35
CA TYR A 169 10.93 1.96 -0.58
C TYR A 169 12.47 1.98 -0.67
N MET A 170 13.08 3.16 -0.65
CA MET A 170 14.55 3.29 -0.63
C MET A 170 15.15 2.66 0.64
N ILE A 171 14.54 2.88 1.81
CA ILE A 171 14.98 2.25 3.07
C ILE A 171 14.90 0.73 2.97
N GLY A 172 13.80 0.19 2.44
CA GLY A 172 13.66 -1.25 2.20
C GLY A 172 14.75 -1.79 1.26
N MET A 173 15.03 -1.06 0.17
CA MET A 173 16.10 -1.44 -0.78
C MET A 173 17.49 -1.39 -0.13
N LEU A 174 17.79 -0.37 0.66
CA LEU A 174 19.06 -0.29 1.40
C LEU A 174 19.24 -1.46 2.37
N GLY A 175 18.15 -1.86 3.05
CA GLY A 175 18.15 -3.06 3.88
C GLY A 175 18.44 -4.35 3.09
N LEU A 176 17.85 -4.50 1.91
CA LEU A 176 18.09 -5.63 1.02
C LEU A 176 19.55 -5.64 0.51
N LEU A 177 20.08 -4.49 0.09
CA LEU A 177 21.47 -4.34 -0.32
C LEU A 177 22.45 -4.66 0.80
N TYR A 178 22.17 -4.22 2.02
CA TYR A 178 22.98 -4.54 3.19
C TYR A 178 23.07 -6.06 3.42
N ILE A 179 21.95 -6.77 3.33
CA ILE A 179 21.88 -8.24 3.43
C ILE A 179 22.73 -8.89 2.33
N TYR A 180 22.55 -8.45 1.08
CA TYR A 180 23.26 -8.99 -0.08
C TYR A 180 24.78 -8.84 0.06
N TYR A 181 25.27 -7.63 0.34
CA TYR A 181 26.72 -7.37 0.43
C TYR A 181 27.39 -7.99 1.65
N ARG A 182 26.63 -8.23 2.72
CA ARG A 182 27.13 -8.92 3.90
C ARG A 182 27.06 -10.45 3.80
N GLY A 183 26.48 -10.98 2.75
CA GLY A 183 26.31 -12.43 2.58
C GLY A 183 25.42 -13.07 3.66
N ILE A 184 24.48 -12.30 4.23
CA ILE A 184 23.60 -12.79 5.29
C ILE A 184 22.55 -13.71 4.68
N SER A 185 22.49 -14.96 5.13
CA SER A 185 21.45 -15.89 4.71
C SER A 185 20.11 -15.46 5.32
N VAL A 186 19.12 -15.23 4.48
CA VAL A 186 17.77 -14.84 4.91
C VAL A 186 16.72 -15.73 4.28
N ASP A 187 15.58 -15.85 4.96
CA ASP A 187 14.41 -16.54 4.46
C ASP A 187 13.45 -15.56 3.74
N ILE A 188 12.40 -16.11 3.15
CA ILE A 188 11.35 -15.36 2.46
C ILE A 188 10.69 -14.33 3.39
N LYS A 189 10.44 -14.74 4.65
CA LYS A 189 9.78 -13.91 5.66
C LYS A 189 10.60 -12.65 5.96
N LEU A 190 11.90 -12.80 6.22
CA LEU A 190 12.77 -11.68 6.54
C LEU A 190 12.94 -10.75 5.33
N SER A 191 13.05 -11.31 4.12
CA SER A 191 13.10 -10.52 2.87
C SER A 191 11.86 -9.65 2.68
N LEU A 192 10.65 -10.20 2.96
CA LEU A 192 9.38 -9.45 2.92
C LEU A 192 9.36 -8.32 3.96
N ILE A 193 9.77 -8.62 5.18
CA ILE A 193 9.82 -7.64 6.27
C ILE A 193 10.78 -6.49 5.91
N VAL A 194 12.00 -6.81 5.49
CA VAL A 194 13.01 -5.80 5.17
C VAL A 194 12.55 -4.88 4.04
N LEU A 195 11.93 -5.43 2.99
CA LEU A 195 11.55 -4.63 1.83
C LEU A 195 10.26 -3.84 2.04
N TYR A 196 9.25 -4.40 2.70
CA TYR A 196 7.91 -3.82 2.76
C TYR A 196 7.52 -3.22 4.12
N LEU A 197 8.10 -3.66 5.23
CA LEU A 197 7.76 -3.10 6.55
C LEU A 197 8.04 -1.59 6.64
N PRO A 198 9.16 -1.04 6.12
CA PRO A 198 9.39 0.41 6.13
C PRO A 198 8.25 1.20 5.46
N VAL A 199 7.65 0.65 4.39
CA VAL A 199 6.54 1.29 3.65
C VAL A 199 5.30 1.44 4.54
N GLY A 200 4.94 0.38 5.28
CA GLY A 200 3.84 0.43 6.24
C GLY A 200 4.15 1.31 7.45
N MET A 201 5.33 1.15 8.04
CA MET A 201 5.68 1.84 9.29
C MET A 201 5.77 3.35 9.14
N ILE A 202 6.37 3.88 8.07
CA ILE A 202 6.48 5.34 7.85
C ILE A 202 5.09 5.96 7.74
N SER A 203 4.18 5.33 7.00
CA SER A 203 2.82 5.82 6.84
C SER A 203 2.01 5.69 8.14
N LEU A 204 2.16 4.60 8.90
CA LEU A 204 1.53 4.44 10.22
C LEU A 204 2.06 5.46 11.24
N CYS A 205 3.36 5.76 11.26
CA CYS A 205 3.92 6.83 12.11
C CYS A 205 3.26 8.18 11.82
N TYR A 206 3.00 8.51 10.54
CA TYR A 206 2.26 9.72 10.19
C TYR A 206 0.81 9.68 10.70
N ILE A 207 0.12 8.54 10.61
CA ILE A 207 -1.25 8.36 11.16
C ILE A 207 -1.24 8.63 12.66
N VAL A 208 -0.30 8.03 13.41
CA VAL A 208 -0.17 8.23 14.86
C VAL A 208 0.10 9.69 15.19
N TYR A 209 1.01 10.33 14.46
CA TYR A 209 1.28 11.77 14.61
C TYR A 209 0.02 12.61 14.43
N ARG A 210 -0.75 12.36 13.36
CA ARG A 210 -2.02 13.08 13.10
C ARG A 210 -3.06 12.80 14.18
N TYR A 211 -3.16 11.58 14.65
CA TYR A 211 -4.08 11.20 15.71
C TYR A 211 -3.78 11.93 17.03
N ILE A 212 -2.51 12.00 17.44
CA ILE A 212 -2.07 12.73 18.63
C ILE A 212 -2.39 14.23 18.49
N LYS A 213 -2.13 14.82 17.32
CA LYS A 213 -2.45 16.23 17.07
C LYS A 213 -3.93 16.55 17.19
N LEU A 214 -4.80 15.56 16.88
CA LEU A 214 -6.25 15.69 16.93
C LEU A 214 -6.85 15.22 18.27
N TYR A 215 -6.04 15.02 19.32
CA TYR A 215 -6.51 14.49 20.60
C TYR A 215 -7.70 15.29 21.17
N HIS A 216 -7.65 16.61 21.13
CA HIS A 216 -8.70 17.49 21.67
C HIS A 216 -9.95 17.60 20.79
N VAL A 217 -9.94 17.11 19.57
CA VAL A 217 -11.07 17.21 18.64
C VAL A 217 -12.18 16.25 19.08
N LYS A 218 -13.39 16.78 19.30
CA LYS A 218 -14.56 15.97 19.62
C LYS A 218 -15.17 15.37 18.36
N THR A 219 -15.45 14.07 18.40
CA THR A 219 -16.16 13.35 17.34
C THR A 219 -17.58 13.03 17.77
N THR A 220 -18.51 12.97 16.83
CA THR A 220 -19.92 12.62 17.05
C THR A 220 -20.31 11.43 16.18
N LYS A 221 -21.38 10.72 16.54
CA LYS A 221 -21.91 9.59 15.77
C LYS A 221 -22.14 9.95 14.30
N SER A 222 -22.53 11.20 14.03
CA SER A 222 -22.76 11.69 12.67
C SER A 222 -21.49 11.63 11.81
N HIS A 223 -20.30 11.97 12.36
CA HIS A 223 -19.03 11.89 11.61
C HIS A 223 -18.69 10.45 11.20
N TYR A 224 -18.88 9.48 12.11
CA TYR A 224 -18.63 8.05 11.80
C TYR A 224 -19.57 7.54 10.71
N ILE A 225 -20.89 7.83 10.83
CA ILE A 225 -21.88 7.42 9.83
C ILE A 225 -21.59 8.04 8.47
N ALA A 226 -21.20 9.32 8.45
CA ALA A 226 -20.86 10.02 7.22
C ALA A 226 -19.67 9.35 6.49
N ILE A 227 -18.60 9.03 7.24
CA ILE A 227 -17.45 8.31 6.67
C ILE A 227 -17.86 6.94 6.16
N LEU A 228 -18.55 6.11 6.98
CA LEU A 228 -18.95 4.75 6.60
C LEU A 228 -19.84 4.73 5.35
N ARG A 229 -20.84 5.62 5.29
CA ARG A 229 -21.76 5.71 4.15
C ARG A 229 -21.03 6.02 2.84
N ARG A 230 -20.03 6.90 2.88
CA ARG A 230 -19.26 7.25 1.68
C ARG A 230 -18.24 6.16 1.33
N SER A 231 -17.61 5.56 2.34
CA SER A 231 -16.59 4.53 2.17
C SER A 231 -17.15 3.24 1.60
N SER A 232 -18.41 2.88 1.90
CA SER A 232 -19.00 1.61 1.45
C SER A 232 -19.04 1.45 -0.07
N GLY A 233 -19.34 2.51 -0.82
CA GLY A 233 -19.30 2.48 -2.29
C GLY A 233 -17.89 2.28 -2.83
N PHE A 234 -16.90 2.97 -2.26
CA PHE A 234 -15.51 2.80 -2.64
C PHE A 234 -14.97 1.42 -2.27
N PHE A 235 -15.37 0.88 -1.14
CA PHE A 235 -15.00 -0.48 -0.73
C PHE A 235 -15.52 -1.53 -1.71
N LEU A 236 -16.80 -1.46 -2.08
CA LEU A 236 -17.38 -2.37 -3.06
C LEU A 236 -16.65 -2.31 -4.40
N PHE A 237 -16.38 -1.09 -4.89
CA PHE A 237 -15.62 -0.89 -6.12
C PHE A 237 -14.20 -1.46 -6.02
N THR A 238 -13.51 -1.25 -4.88
CA THR A 238 -12.19 -1.82 -4.63
C THR A 238 -12.23 -3.33 -4.63
N LEU A 239 -13.20 -3.97 -3.97
CA LEU A 239 -13.35 -5.43 -3.97
C LEU A 239 -13.55 -5.99 -5.37
N LEU A 240 -14.43 -5.39 -6.17
CA LEU A 240 -14.65 -5.80 -7.57
C LEU A 240 -13.37 -5.67 -8.40
N SER A 241 -12.65 -4.56 -8.23
CA SER A 241 -11.37 -4.35 -8.93
C SER A 241 -10.32 -5.39 -8.52
N ILE A 242 -10.22 -5.74 -7.23
CA ILE A 242 -9.30 -6.76 -6.73
C ILE A 242 -9.64 -8.12 -7.35
N VAL A 243 -10.90 -8.52 -7.35
CA VAL A 243 -11.32 -9.79 -7.94
C VAL A 243 -10.91 -9.86 -9.40
N VAL A 244 -11.16 -8.80 -10.18
CA VAL A 244 -10.80 -8.76 -11.61
C VAL A 244 -9.28 -8.81 -11.82
N LEU A 245 -8.52 -8.04 -11.04
CA LEU A 245 -7.07 -7.87 -11.24
C LEU A 245 -6.20 -8.95 -10.59
N GLN A 246 -6.76 -9.78 -9.72
CA GLN A 246 -5.99 -10.77 -8.93
C GLN A 246 -6.44 -12.22 -9.10
N THR A 247 -7.46 -12.47 -9.91
CA THR A 247 -7.92 -13.83 -10.19
C THR A 247 -6.84 -14.67 -10.89
N ASP A 248 -6.08 -14.04 -11.77
CA ASP A 248 -4.94 -14.65 -12.46
C ASP A 248 -3.89 -15.18 -11.46
N TYR A 249 -3.49 -14.40 -10.45
CA TYR A 249 -2.56 -14.88 -9.42
C TYR A 249 -3.07 -16.11 -8.65
N MET A 250 -4.37 -16.20 -8.42
CA MET A 250 -4.98 -17.38 -7.80
C MET A 250 -4.88 -18.63 -8.69
N VAL A 251 -5.09 -18.46 -9.99
CA VAL A 251 -5.01 -19.56 -10.96
C VAL A 251 -3.56 -19.99 -11.14
N ILE A 252 -2.64 -19.03 -11.31
CA ILE A 252 -1.22 -19.26 -11.53
C ILE A 252 -0.60 -20.01 -10.33
N SER A 253 -0.95 -19.62 -9.11
CA SER A 253 -0.42 -20.25 -7.89
C SER A 253 -0.74 -21.74 -7.77
N GLN A 254 -1.75 -22.23 -8.50
CA GLN A 254 -2.23 -23.62 -8.45
C GLN A 254 -1.86 -24.43 -9.69
N ARG A 255 -1.45 -23.81 -10.80
CA ARG A 255 -1.33 -24.47 -12.11
C ARG A 255 0.04 -24.38 -12.76
N LEU A 256 0.86 -23.39 -12.39
CA LEU A 256 2.13 -23.11 -13.05
C LEU A 256 3.33 -23.53 -12.19
N THR A 257 4.45 -23.75 -12.88
CA THR A 257 5.74 -24.06 -12.25
C THR A 257 6.37 -22.80 -11.61
N PRO A 258 7.32 -22.94 -10.67
CA PRO A 258 8.03 -21.79 -10.10
C PRO A 258 8.64 -20.86 -11.15
N ALA A 259 9.27 -21.41 -12.21
CA ALA A 259 9.86 -20.63 -13.29
C ALA A 259 8.82 -19.81 -14.07
N ASP A 260 7.66 -20.40 -14.40
CA ASP A 260 6.57 -19.72 -15.08
C ASP A 260 6.01 -18.57 -14.22
N ILE A 261 5.89 -18.79 -12.90
CA ILE A 261 5.44 -17.78 -11.95
C ILE A 261 6.41 -16.59 -11.92
N VAL A 262 7.72 -16.85 -11.90
CA VAL A 262 8.73 -15.80 -11.96
C VAL A 262 8.60 -15.01 -13.26
N GLN A 263 8.54 -15.69 -14.41
CA GLN A 263 8.40 -15.04 -15.71
C GLN A 263 7.14 -14.18 -15.79
N TYR A 264 6.00 -14.71 -15.34
CA TYR A 264 4.74 -13.95 -15.32
C TYR A 264 4.84 -12.72 -14.43
N THR A 265 5.32 -12.85 -13.20
CA THR A 265 5.36 -11.75 -12.24
C THR A 265 6.35 -10.66 -12.65
N VAL A 266 7.48 -11.01 -13.25
CA VAL A 266 8.44 -10.05 -13.81
C VAL A 266 7.82 -9.29 -14.99
N THR A 267 7.17 -10.02 -15.89
CA THR A 267 6.47 -9.44 -17.05
C THR A 267 5.38 -8.46 -16.59
N MET A 268 4.55 -8.85 -15.62
CA MET A 268 3.51 -7.97 -15.05
C MET A 268 4.09 -6.72 -14.39
N LYS A 269 5.25 -6.81 -13.73
CA LYS A 269 5.93 -5.62 -13.17
C LYS A 269 6.38 -4.65 -14.27
N ILE A 270 6.91 -5.16 -15.38
CA ILE A 270 7.34 -4.32 -16.51
C ILE A 270 6.15 -3.62 -17.15
N PHE A 271 5.10 -4.35 -17.52
CA PHE A 271 3.89 -3.77 -18.09
C PHE A 271 3.13 -2.87 -17.10
N GLY A 272 3.20 -3.18 -15.81
CA GLY A 272 2.65 -2.35 -14.73
C GLY A 272 3.23 -0.93 -14.69
N LEU A 273 4.42 -0.69 -15.25
CA LEU A 273 4.99 0.66 -15.36
C LEU A 273 4.11 1.62 -16.13
N VAL A 274 3.42 1.16 -17.17
CA VAL A 274 2.48 1.98 -17.95
C VAL A 274 1.32 2.44 -17.06
N PHE A 275 0.78 1.53 -16.26
CA PHE A 275 -0.27 1.85 -15.30
C PHE A 275 0.21 2.81 -14.20
N PHE A 276 1.46 2.69 -13.77
CA PHE A 276 2.09 3.61 -12.82
C PHE A 276 2.11 5.05 -13.33
N ILE A 277 2.49 5.24 -14.59
CA ILE A 277 2.53 6.55 -15.23
C ILE A 277 1.12 7.18 -15.24
N TYR A 278 0.13 6.44 -15.70
CA TYR A 278 -1.26 6.88 -15.77
C TYR A 278 -1.81 7.27 -14.38
N THR A 279 -1.60 6.44 -13.37
CA THR A 279 -2.10 6.69 -12.02
C THR A 279 -1.42 7.88 -11.33
N ALA A 280 -0.17 8.24 -11.71
CA ALA A 280 0.49 9.44 -11.19
C ALA A 280 -0.26 10.73 -11.56
N ILE A 281 -0.75 10.81 -12.79
CA ILE A 281 -1.53 11.94 -13.28
C ILE A 281 -2.88 12.00 -12.55
N LEU A 282 -3.58 10.88 -12.48
CA LEU A 282 -4.90 10.81 -11.83
C LEU A 282 -4.84 11.19 -10.34
N GLN A 283 -3.82 10.75 -9.60
CA GLN A 283 -3.67 11.10 -8.20
C GLN A 283 -3.47 12.61 -7.95
N ALA A 284 -2.81 13.31 -8.87
CA ALA A 284 -2.64 14.76 -8.78
C ALA A 284 -3.94 15.52 -9.08
N LEU A 285 -4.77 15.01 -9.99
CA LEU A 285 -6.02 15.66 -10.40
C LEU A 285 -7.20 15.34 -9.47
N TRP A 286 -7.19 14.20 -8.80
CA TRP A 286 -8.31 13.73 -7.99
C TRP A 286 -8.83 14.75 -6.97
N PRO A 287 -8.01 15.40 -6.13
CA PRO A 287 -8.51 16.38 -5.15
C PRO A 287 -9.15 17.60 -5.82
N ILE A 288 -8.63 18.02 -6.99
CA ILE A 288 -9.16 19.16 -7.75
C ILE A 288 -10.55 18.83 -8.31
N CYS A 289 -10.70 17.64 -8.91
CA CYS A 289 -12.00 17.18 -9.42
C CYS A 289 -13.04 16.98 -8.30
N ALA A 290 -12.60 16.66 -7.07
CA ALA A 290 -13.50 16.49 -5.93
C ALA A 290 -13.94 17.83 -5.30
N GLU A 291 -13.27 18.95 -5.65
CA GLU A 291 -13.64 20.32 -5.22
C GLU A 291 -14.65 20.99 -6.17
N LEU A 292 -14.75 20.53 -7.41
CA LEU A 292 -15.72 20.97 -8.42
C LEU A 292 -17.11 20.40 -8.16
#